data_5028307d3327eab09af37e2cad8dcbec
#
_entry.id   5028307d3327eab09af37e2cad8dcbec
#
_cell.length_a   1.000
_cell.length_b   1.000
_cell.length_c   1.000
_cell.angle_alpha   90.00
_cell.angle_beta   90.00
_cell.angle_gamma   90.00
#
_symmetry.space_group_name_H-M   'P 1'
#
loop_
_entity.id
_entity.type
_entity.pdbx_description
1 polymer ?
#
loop_
_entity_poly.entity_id
_entity_poly.type
_entity_poly.pdbx_seq_one_letter_code
_entity_poly.pdbx_strand_id
1 'polypeptide(L)'
;MLAKFESYKDKSRLDYDLNFLYGLRERVPLQGNGPRNFIFSGDKLIIPTYFADILNTVDINTLEVTATDMNPGRTETPENKGEKYFNDANHCYQGWQSCNGCHPGEARTDGMNWDLMNDGVGNSKNCKSLLFSHVTPPNMISGIRASAEVAVRAGYNFIQFFDITEDD
;
A
#
# COMPACT_ATOMS: atom_id res chain seq x y z
N MET A 1 -6.68 -23.70 -8.70
CA MET A 1 -7.58 -22.62 -9.21
C MET A 1 -8.35 -23.05 -10.45
N LEU A 2 -7.71 -23.51 -11.52
CA LEU A 2 -8.36 -23.91 -12.78
C LEU A 2 -9.46 -24.95 -12.56
N ALA A 3 -9.18 -26.06 -11.85
CA ALA A 3 -10.16 -27.11 -11.57
C ALA A 3 -11.41 -26.58 -10.83
N LYS A 4 -11.24 -25.63 -9.88
CA LYS A 4 -12.38 -25.00 -9.20
C LYS A 4 -13.15 -24.08 -10.14
N PHE A 5 -12.46 -23.37 -11.02
CA PHE A 5 -13.10 -22.54 -12.06
C PHE A 5 -13.90 -23.40 -13.04
N GLU A 6 -13.34 -24.52 -13.48
CA GLU A 6 -14.01 -25.46 -14.40
C GLU A 6 -15.24 -26.12 -13.78
N SER A 7 -15.18 -26.43 -12.48
CA SER A 7 -16.30 -27.04 -11.73
C SER A 7 -17.41 -26.04 -11.39
N TYR A 8 -17.21 -24.74 -11.58
CA TYR A 8 -18.21 -23.73 -11.24
C TYR A 8 -19.37 -23.75 -12.25
N LYS A 9 -20.58 -24.01 -11.73
CA LYS A 9 -21.76 -24.26 -12.58
C LYS A 9 -22.21 -23.05 -13.39
N ASP A 10 -22.14 -21.86 -12.80
CA ASP A 10 -22.57 -20.62 -13.44
C ASP A 10 -21.46 -19.56 -13.37
N LYS A 11 -20.65 -19.54 -14.40
CA LYS A 11 -19.48 -18.65 -14.48
C LYS A 11 -19.85 -17.17 -14.53
N SER A 12 -21.10 -16.84 -14.92
CA SER A 12 -21.57 -15.46 -14.94
C SER A 12 -21.72 -14.84 -13.54
N ARG A 13 -21.74 -15.69 -12.50
CA ARG A 13 -21.85 -15.26 -11.11
C ARG A 13 -20.52 -15.20 -10.36
N LEU A 14 -19.41 -15.56 -11.00
CA LEU A 14 -18.09 -15.55 -10.35
C LEU A 14 -17.71 -14.19 -9.79
N ASP A 15 -18.05 -13.11 -10.49
CA ASP A 15 -17.74 -11.72 -10.07
C ASP A 15 -18.44 -11.35 -8.75
N TYR A 16 -19.50 -12.08 -8.40
CA TYR A 16 -20.28 -11.87 -7.18
C TYR A 16 -20.01 -12.92 -6.09
N ASP A 17 -19.16 -13.92 -6.36
CA ASP A 17 -18.84 -14.95 -5.39
C ASP A 17 -17.51 -14.65 -4.65
N LEU A 18 -17.61 -13.95 -3.55
CA LEU A 18 -16.47 -13.61 -2.70
C LEU A 18 -15.77 -14.85 -2.11
N ASN A 19 -16.43 -15.99 -2.10
CA ASN A 19 -15.86 -17.24 -1.59
C ASN A 19 -15.12 -18.05 -2.66
N PHE A 20 -15.17 -17.63 -3.93
CA PHE A 20 -14.53 -18.39 -5.02
C PHE A 20 -13.05 -18.65 -4.75
N LEU A 21 -12.33 -17.65 -4.19
CA LEU A 21 -10.91 -17.76 -3.86
C LEU A 21 -10.63 -18.40 -2.49
N TYR A 22 -11.66 -18.78 -1.74
CA TYR A 22 -11.45 -19.42 -0.44
C TYR A 22 -10.70 -20.77 -0.60
N GLY A 23 -9.64 -20.92 0.17
CA GLY A 23 -8.77 -22.10 0.10
C GLY A 23 -7.86 -22.17 -1.13
N LEU A 24 -7.86 -21.14 -1.99
CA LEU A 24 -7.00 -21.06 -3.18
C LEU A 24 -5.88 -20.03 -3.06
N ARG A 25 -5.78 -19.34 -1.91
CA ARG A 25 -4.76 -18.34 -1.70
C ARG A 25 -3.54 -18.96 -1.03
N GLU A 26 -2.39 -18.64 -1.58
CA GLU A 26 -1.09 -18.90 -0.97
C GLU A 26 -0.37 -17.56 -0.79
N ARG A 27 0.32 -17.38 0.33
CA ARG A 27 1.15 -16.20 0.56
C ARG A 27 2.60 -16.60 0.47
N VAL A 28 3.32 -15.98 -0.45
CA VAL A 28 4.74 -16.20 -0.66
C VAL A 28 5.49 -14.94 -0.22
N PRO A 29 6.25 -14.98 0.88
CA PRO A 29 7.07 -13.84 1.31
C PRO A 29 8.14 -13.55 0.26
N LEU A 30 8.23 -12.29 -0.15
CA LEU A 30 9.27 -11.80 -1.04
C LEU A 30 10.37 -11.10 -0.25
N GLN A 31 11.56 -10.99 -0.83
CA GLN A 31 12.59 -10.13 -0.29
C GLN A 31 12.39 -8.69 -0.77
N GLY A 32 12.59 -7.74 0.14
CA GLY A 32 12.39 -6.31 -0.10
C GLY A 32 10.92 -5.89 -0.07
N ASN A 33 10.70 -4.59 -0.20
CA ASN A 33 9.40 -3.94 -0.06
C ASN A 33 8.88 -3.39 -1.39
N GLY A 34 7.56 -3.24 -1.50
CA GLY A 34 6.90 -2.63 -2.64
C GLY A 34 6.89 -3.48 -3.90
N PRO A 35 6.37 -4.73 -3.87
CA PRO A 35 6.20 -5.49 -5.09
C PRO A 35 5.26 -4.74 -6.05
N ARG A 36 5.74 -4.47 -7.25
CA ARG A 36 4.96 -3.82 -8.32
C ARG A 36 5.07 -4.66 -9.56
N ASN A 37 3.94 -4.96 -10.18
CA ASN A 37 3.85 -5.80 -11.37
C ASN A 37 4.49 -7.19 -11.19
N PHE A 38 4.28 -8.02 -12.14
CA PHE A 38 4.95 -9.31 -12.26
C PHE A 38 4.84 -9.82 -13.70
N ILE A 39 5.73 -10.69 -14.08
CA ILE A 39 5.66 -11.41 -15.36
C ILE A 39 5.84 -12.91 -15.13
N PHE A 40 5.16 -13.70 -15.96
CA PHE A 40 5.41 -15.13 -16.06
C PHE A 40 6.52 -15.44 -17.07
N SER A 41 7.40 -16.35 -16.72
CA SER A 41 8.41 -16.92 -17.58
C SER A 41 8.49 -18.43 -17.34
N GLY A 42 7.77 -19.19 -18.14
CA GLY A 42 7.54 -20.62 -17.89
C GLY A 42 6.87 -20.83 -16.53
N ASP A 43 7.45 -21.68 -15.70
CA ASP A 43 6.98 -21.96 -14.34
C ASP A 43 7.50 -20.98 -13.27
N LYS A 44 7.99 -19.82 -13.70
CA LYS A 44 8.52 -18.79 -12.81
C LYS A 44 7.70 -17.54 -12.87
N LEU A 45 7.51 -16.93 -11.70
CA LEU A 45 6.93 -15.61 -11.53
C LEU A 45 8.04 -14.64 -11.13
N ILE A 46 8.28 -13.63 -11.96
CA ILE A 46 9.35 -12.64 -11.75
C ILE A 46 8.71 -11.35 -11.24
N ILE A 47 9.13 -10.89 -10.06
CA ILE A 47 8.51 -9.80 -9.32
C ILE A 47 9.60 -8.82 -8.84
N PRO A 48 9.66 -7.59 -9.37
CA PRO A 48 10.51 -6.56 -8.81
C PRO A 48 9.90 -6.00 -7.52
N THR A 49 10.75 -5.74 -6.53
CA THR A 49 10.40 -4.99 -5.32
C THR A 49 11.01 -3.59 -5.41
N TYR A 50 10.17 -2.62 -5.71
CA TYR A 50 10.55 -1.26 -6.11
C TYR A 50 11.39 -0.52 -5.07
N PHE A 51 11.03 -0.64 -3.78
CA PHE A 51 11.74 0.09 -2.72
C PHE A 51 13.04 -0.58 -2.27
N ALA A 52 13.36 -1.76 -2.78
CA ALA A 52 14.55 -2.49 -2.39
C ALA A 52 15.49 -2.79 -3.57
N ASP A 53 15.10 -2.46 -4.80
CA ASP A 53 15.81 -2.83 -6.03
C ASP A 53 16.11 -4.34 -6.13
N ILE A 54 15.22 -5.18 -5.58
CA ILE A 54 15.38 -6.63 -5.60
C ILE A 54 14.46 -7.24 -6.66
N LEU A 55 14.99 -8.12 -7.46
CA LEU A 55 14.24 -8.96 -8.37
C LEU A 55 14.01 -10.32 -7.74
N ASN A 56 12.76 -10.61 -7.38
CA ASN A 56 12.36 -11.91 -6.87
C ASN A 56 11.93 -12.83 -8.01
N THR A 57 12.36 -14.08 -7.96
CA THR A 57 11.89 -15.13 -8.84
C THR A 57 11.26 -16.22 -7.99
N VAL A 58 9.99 -16.47 -8.20
CA VAL A 58 9.21 -17.48 -7.48
C VAL A 58 8.91 -18.64 -8.43
N ASP A 59 9.26 -19.84 -8.04
CA ASP A 59 8.80 -21.05 -8.73
C ASP A 59 7.35 -21.32 -8.35
N ILE A 60 6.44 -21.38 -9.33
CA ILE A 60 5.00 -21.51 -9.05
C ILE A 60 4.58 -22.91 -8.58
N ASN A 61 5.45 -23.91 -8.74
CA ASN A 61 5.14 -25.29 -8.31
C ASN A 61 5.64 -25.56 -6.88
N THR A 62 6.83 -25.04 -6.55
CA THR A 62 7.47 -25.25 -5.24
C THR A 62 7.26 -24.09 -4.27
N LEU A 63 6.90 -22.90 -4.77
CA LEU A 63 6.81 -21.63 -4.05
C LEU A 63 8.17 -21.16 -3.50
N GLU A 64 9.27 -21.73 -3.96
CA GLU A 64 10.61 -21.27 -3.61
C GLU A 64 10.90 -19.91 -4.21
N VAL A 65 11.52 -19.04 -3.41
CA VAL A 65 11.88 -17.67 -3.80
C VAL A 65 13.40 -17.55 -3.89
N THR A 66 13.89 -17.11 -5.04
CA THR A 66 15.26 -16.63 -5.20
C THR A 66 15.23 -15.13 -5.44
N ALA A 67 16.16 -14.40 -4.83
CA ALA A 67 16.22 -12.95 -4.93
C ALA A 67 17.58 -12.50 -5.45
N THR A 68 17.55 -11.52 -6.33
CA THR A 68 18.77 -10.90 -6.90
C THR A 68 18.72 -9.41 -6.59
N ASP A 69 19.75 -8.92 -5.91
CA ASP A 69 19.94 -7.49 -5.70
C ASP A 69 20.41 -6.86 -7.03
N MET A 70 19.61 -5.94 -7.54
CA MET A 70 19.83 -5.26 -8.82
C MET A 70 20.67 -3.99 -8.67
N ASN A 71 20.85 -3.50 -7.42
CA ASN A 71 21.56 -2.25 -7.15
C ASN A 71 22.30 -2.32 -5.81
N PRO A 72 23.30 -3.19 -5.70
CA PRO A 72 24.08 -3.35 -4.48
C PRO A 72 24.79 -2.02 -4.15
N GLY A 73 24.56 -1.51 -2.97
CA GLY A 73 25.11 -0.23 -2.51
C GLY A 73 24.20 0.98 -2.75
N ARG A 74 22.91 0.77 -3.04
CA ARG A 74 21.91 1.83 -3.09
C ARG A 74 21.99 2.71 -1.84
N THR A 75 22.03 4.01 -2.07
CA THR A 75 21.82 5.01 -1.00
C THR A 75 20.38 5.52 -1.11
N GLU A 76 19.61 5.36 -0.05
CA GLU A 76 18.24 5.88 0.02
C GLU A 76 18.28 7.40 0.22
N THR A 77 17.57 8.13 -0.66
CA THR A 77 17.40 9.58 -0.49
C THR A 77 16.20 9.87 0.43
N PRO A 78 16.09 11.08 1.01
CA PRO A 78 14.91 11.48 1.79
C PRO A 78 13.61 11.31 1.00
N GLU A 79 13.61 11.60 -0.31
CA GLU A 79 12.44 11.46 -1.18
C GLU A 79 12.05 9.99 -1.35
N ASN A 80 13.04 9.10 -1.56
CA ASN A 80 12.77 7.67 -1.65
C ASN A 80 12.22 7.12 -0.33
N LYS A 81 12.79 7.57 0.80
CA LYS A 81 12.30 7.23 2.14
C LYS A 81 10.86 7.69 2.30
N GLY A 82 10.54 8.93 1.97
CA GLY A 82 9.19 9.48 2.02
C GLY A 82 8.20 8.72 1.14
N GLU A 83 8.58 8.36 -0.10
CA GLU A 83 7.74 7.55 -1.00
C GLU A 83 7.46 6.17 -0.41
N LYS A 84 8.46 5.55 0.21
CA LYS A 84 8.30 4.27 0.88
C LYS A 84 7.31 4.37 2.03
N TYR A 85 7.47 5.33 2.94
CA TYR A 85 6.54 5.56 4.05
C TYR A 85 5.11 5.84 3.56
N PHE A 86 4.96 6.58 2.48
CA PHE A 86 3.65 6.88 1.90
C PHE A 86 2.92 5.63 1.39
N ASN A 87 3.66 4.60 0.98
CA ASN A 87 3.12 3.37 0.39
C ASN A 87 3.16 2.15 1.34
N ASP A 88 3.87 2.24 2.46
CA ASP A 88 4.11 1.08 3.33
C ASP A 88 3.05 0.98 4.43
N ALA A 89 2.22 -0.04 4.35
CA ALA A 89 1.20 -0.33 5.36
C ALA A 89 1.79 -0.87 6.69
N ASN A 90 3.09 -1.20 6.75
CA ASN A 90 3.72 -1.58 8.02
C ASN A 90 3.74 -0.44 9.04
N HIS A 91 3.61 0.81 8.58
CA HIS A 91 3.45 1.99 9.41
C HIS A 91 1.97 2.29 9.72
N CYS A 92 1.15 1.26 9.80
CA CYS A 92 -0.25 1.36 10.18
C CYS A 92 -0.63 0.20 11.09
N TYR A 93 -1.48 0.47 12.07
CA TYR A 93 -1.99 -0.57 12.96
C TYR A 93 -2.54 -1.76 12.16
N GLN A 94 -2.03 -2.95 12.45
CA GLN A 94 -2.34 -4.20 11.74
C GLN A 94 -2.08 -4.19 10.22
N GLY A 95 -1.36 -3.20 9.69
CA GLY A 95 -1.04 -3.13 8.26
C GLY A 95 -2.26 -2.97 7.34
N TRP A 96 -3.36 -2.38 7.82
CA TRP A 96 -4.62 -2.36 7.08
C TRP A 96 -4.64 -1.34 5.94
N GLN A 97 -3.84 -0.28 6.03
CA GLN A 97 -3.74 0.74 4.96
C GLN A 97 -2.38 1.43 4.96
N SER A 98 -2.12 2.20 3.92
CA SER A 98 -1.06 3.21 3.83
C SER A 98 -1.68 4.54 3.40
N CYS A 99 -0.89 5.62 3.40
CA CYS A 99 -1.35 6.93 2.91
C CYS A 99 -1.90 6.85 1.48
N ASN A 100 -1.23 6.05 0.62
CA ASN A 100 -1.66 5.81 -0.76
C ASN A 100 -3.05 5.16 -0.87
N GLY A 101 -3.54 4.51 0.18
CA GLY A 101 -4.90 3.91 0.20
C GLY A 101 -6.01 4.94 0.03
N CYS A 102 -5.86 6.11 0.65
CA CYS A 102 -6.81 7.22 0.55
C CYS A 102 -6.35 8.31 -0.44
N HIS A 103 -5.04 8.40 -0.69
CA HIS A 103 -4.43 9.40 -1.57
C HIS A 103 -3.73 8.75 -2.78
N PRO A 104 -4.43 7.93 -3.61
CA PRO A 104 -3.84 7.28 -4.76
C PRO A 104 -3.47 8.28 -5.87
N GLY A 105 -2.83 7.79 -6.94
CA GLY A 105 -2.52 8.58 -8.12
C GLY A 105 -1.56 9.73 -7.84
N GLU A 106 -0.42 9.41 -7.26
CA GLU A 106 0.62 10.38 -6.92
C GLU A 106 0.14 11.43 -5.90
N ALA A 107 -0.33 10.94 -4.76
CA ALA A 107 -0.81 11.75 -3.63
C ALA A 107 -2.02 12.65 -3.95
N ARG A 108 -2.88 12.21 -4.85
CA ARG A 108 -4.14 12.93 -5.16
C ARG A 108 -5.24 12.58 -4.16
N THR A 109 -6.29 11.90 -4.58
CA THR A 109 -7.43 11.53 -3.73
C THR A 109 -8.20 10.38 -4.38
N ASP A 110 -8.78 9.53 -3.56
CA ASP A 110 -9.74 8.51 -3.98
C ASP A 110 -11.16 9.09 -4.24
N GLY A 111 -11.38 10.36 -3.90
CA GLY A 111 -12.67 11.05 -4.04
C GLY A 111 -13.74 10.60 -3.05
N MET A 112 -13.41 9.73 -2.10
CA MET A 112 -14.37 9.19 -1.14
C MET A 112 -14.48 10.06 0.12
N ASN A 113 -15.55 9.83 0.88
CA ASN A 113 -15.72 10.39 2.19
C ASN A 113 -15.37 9.35 3.25
N TRP A 114 -14.50 9.75 4.16
CA TRP A 114 -14.04 8.92 5.26
C TRP A 114 -14.43 9.53 6.60
N ASP A 115 -14.92 8.68 7.50
CA ASP A 115 -15.08 9.00 8.90
C ASP A 115 -14.13 8.11 9.70
N LEU A 116 -12.97 8.65 10.00
CA LEU A 116 -11.91 7.93 10.72
C LEU A 116 -11.99 8.14 12.23
N MET A 117 -13.05 8.82 12.72
CA MET A 117 -13.27 9.09 14.15
C MET A 117 -12.08 9.78 14.85
N ASN A 118 -11.19 10.39 14.06
CA ASN A 118 -9.96 11.01 14.56
C ASN A 118 -10.18 12.31 15.34
N ASP A 119 -11.38 12.84 15.33
CA ASP A 119 -11.83 13.98 16.14
C ASP A 119 -12.81 13.57 17.25
N GLY A 120 -13.09 12.26 17.39
CA GLY A 120 -14.00 11.72 18.37
C GLY A 120 -15.49 11.94 18.07
N VAL A 121 -15.82 12.48 16.92
CA VAL A 121 -17.19 12.77 16.47
C VAL A 121 -17.41 12.12 15.11
N GLY A 122 -18.54 11.43 14.94
CA GLY A 122 -18.96 10.90 13.66
C GLY A 122 -19.16 12.01 12.62
N ASN A 123 -18.17 12.28 11.81
CA ASN A 123 -18.14 13.40 10.87
C ASN A 123 -17.38 13.01 9.62
N SER A 124 -18.11 12.53 8.65
CA SER A 124 -17.54 12.10 7.36
C SER A 124 -16.92 13.27 6.60
N LYS A 125 -15.67 13.11 6.19
CA LYS A 125 -14.88 14.13 5.50
C LYS A 125 -14.42 13.62 4.14
N ASN A 126 -14.53 14.46 3.13
CA ASN A 126 -14.02 14.16 1.81
C ASN A 126 -12.49 14.14 1.82
N CYS A 127 -11.92 13.07 1.28
CA CYS A 127 -10.49 12.95 1.09
C CYS A 127 -9.98 14.05 0.15
N LYS A 128 -8.97 14.79 0.57
CA LYS A 128 -8.37 15.89 -0.20
C LYS A 128 -7.08 15.45 -0.88
N SER A 129 -6.80 16.06 -2.04
CA SER A 129 -5.49 15.91 -2.67
C SER A 129 -4.40 16.48 -1.78
N LEU A 130 -3.26 15.78 -1.70
CA LEU A 130 -2.06 16.26 -1.01
C LEU A 130 -1.13 17.07 -1.92
N LEU A 131 -1.47 17.19 -3.22
CA LEU A 131 -0.66 17.98 -4.14
C LEU A 131 -0.54 19.41 -3.65
N PHE A 132 0.70 19.89 -3.59
CA PHE A 132 1.08 21.24 -3.13
C PHE A 132 0.71 21.54 -1.66
N SER A 133 0.30 20.55 -0.87
CA SER A 133 -0.06 20.78 0.55
C SER A 133 1.10 21.39 1.36
N HIS A 134 2.34 21.10 1.00
CA HIS A 134 3.54 21.63 1.64
C HIS A 134 3.74 23.15 1.39
N VAL A 135 3.15 23.72 0.35
CA VAL A 135 3.26 25.15 0.00
C VAL A 135 1.94 25.90 0.15
N THR A 136 0.89 25.21 0.63
CA THR A 136 -0.44 25.82 0.81
C THR A 136 -0.99 25.61 2.24
N PRO A 137 -0.23 26.02 3.28
CA PRO A 137 -0.75 25.98 4.65
C PRO A 137 -1.90 27.01 4.84
N PRO A 138 -2.77 26.81 5.85
CA PRO A 138 -2.83 25.68 6.78
C PRO A 138 -3.48 24.43 6.14
N ASN A 139 -3.14 23.25 6.66
CA ASN A 139 -3.57 21.98 6.11
C ASN A 139 -4.80 21.40 6.83
N MET A 140 -5.35 20.31 6.25
CA MET A 140 -6.61 19.67 6.60
C MET A 140 -7.84 20.48 6.19
N ILE A 141 -9.00 19.82 6.17
CA ILE A 141 -10.25 20.42 5.66
C ILE A 141 -10.67 21.70 6.40
N SER A 142 -10.35 21.79 7.69
CA SER A 142 -10.67 22.95 8.53
C SER A 142 -9.46 23.87 8.78
N GLY A 143 -8.34 23.67 8.10
CA GLY A 143 -7.13 24.43 8.31
C GLY A 143 -6.53 24.31 9.71
N ILE A 144 -6.76 23.20 10.39
CA ILE A 144 -6.39 23.01 11.81
C ILE A 144 -4.94 22.60 12.04
N ARG A 145 -4.19 22.37 10.96
CA ARG A 145 -2.78 22.01 11.01
C ARG A 145 -1.94 23.11 10.37
N ALA A 146 -0.97 23.59 11.11
CA ALA A 146 -0.16 24.74 10.68
C ALA A 146 0.68 24.47 9.42
N SER A 147 1.10 23.23 9.21
CA SER A 147 1.92 22.82 8.07
C SER A 147 1.61 21.39 7.63
N ALA A 148 2.17 20.98 6.49
CA ALA A 148 2.05 19.63 5.97
C ALA A 148 2.70 18.60 6.92
N GLU A 149 3.85 18.90 7.50
CA GLU A 149 4.56 18.03 8.44
C GLU A 149 3.69 17.75 9.67
N VAL A 150 3.08 18.78 10.24
CA VAL A 150 2.14 18.63 11.37
C VAL A 150 0.92 17.78 10.96
N ALA A 151 0.45 17.95 9.74
CA ALA A 151 -0.67 17.14 9.23
C ALA A 151 -0.28 15.69 9.01
N VAL A 152 0.91 15.40 8.47
CA VAL A 152 1.43 14.05 8.26
C VAL A 152 1.59 13.32 9.60
N ARG A 153 2.22 13.95 10.61
CA ARG A 153 2.34 13.37 11.96
C ARG A 153 0.97 13.05 12.57
N ALA A 154 0.01 13.96 12.41
CA ALA A 154 -1.35 13.71 12.86
C ALA A 154 -2.02 12.55 12.12
N GLY A 155 -1.72 12.37 10.83
CA GLY A 155 -2.17 11.23 10.03
C GLY A 155 -1.64 9.90 10.58
N TYR A 156 -0.35 9.83 10.89
CA TYR A 156 0.22 8.64 11.51
C TYR A 156 -0.41 8.35 12.88
N ASN A 157 -0.45 9.34 13.76
CA ASN A 157 -0.93 9.14 15.13
C ASN A 157 -2.43 8.82 15.21
N PHE A 158 -3.27 9.51 14.43
CA PHE A 158 -4.73 9.47 14.61
C PHE A 158 -5.50 8.70 13.53
N ILE A 159 -4.85 8.41 12.39
CA ILE A 159 -5.48 7.67 11.29
C ILE A 159 -4.83 6.30 11.13
N GLN A 160 -3.51 6.23 11.18
CA GLN A 160 -2.80 4.97 11.07
C GLN A 160 -2.54 4.31 12.44
N PHE A 161 -2.73 5.02 13.53
CA PHE A 161 -2.45 4.55 14.90
C PHE A 161 -1.03 4.00 15.05
N PHE A 162 -0.09 4.74 14.49
CA PHE A 162 1.33 4.44 14.49
C PHE A 162 2.09 5.64 15.08
N ASP A 163 2.92 5.36 16.08
CA ASP A 163 3.75 6.40 16.71
C ASP A 163 5.02 6.58 15.88
N ILE A 164 5.05 7.64 15.10
CA ILE A 164 6.21 7.99 14.28
C ILE A 164 7.22 8.76 15.13
N THR A 165 8.47 8.31 15.17
CA THR A 165 9.55 8.96 15.92
C THR A 165 10.25 10.02 15.08
N GLU A 166 11.08 10.87 15.73
CA GLU A 166 11.87 11.88 15.02
C GLU A 166 12.96 11.27 14.12
N ASP A 167 13.32 10.02 14.38
CA ASP A 167 14.36 9.30 13.63
C ASP A 167 13.78 8.58 12.39
N ASP A 168 12.46 8.50 12.30
CA ASP A 168 11.75 7.92 11.17
C ASP A 168 11.51 8.95 10.07
#